data_8c6e6296bf8597e4aa4c81bb5795fb04
#
_entry.id   8c6e6296bf8597e4aa4c81bb5795fb04
#
_cell.length_a   1.000
_cell.length_b   1.000
_cell.length_c   1.000
_cell.angle_alpha   90.00
_cell.angle_beta   90.00
_cell.angle_gamma   90.00
#
_symmetry.space_group_name_H-M   'P 1'
#
loop_
_entity.id
_entity.type
_entity.pdbx_description
1 polymer ?
#
loop_
_entity_poly.entity_id
_entity_poly.type
_entity_poly.pdbx_seq_one_letter_code
_entity_poly.pdbx_strand_id
1 'polypeptide(L)'
;MNNKEIFNNKETFNNEEIFLKKQILTYMGNKRKYLKKIDEIIVLVKNALDQETLTIGEGFSGSGIVSRLFKNRASDKNNNLGTFYVNDISGYSKTLNSCYLTSSKNLSTGDIENLILHFKKIREFIKTPQNPEPFIAKYWAPKSDKDIQPNERVYFTAENAKIIDQMLYYIHNIVEDKYKCFLLAPLIVQCSIHNNTNGQFSAYYKDENKEKGMYGGKKQVDLNRITGKITPEMPLLTSHKANVHVSQNDVLKWLNTIPEVDLMYYDPPYNKHPYNIYYFLLDIINNYDTNIKIPDTYRGQPKNWEKSNYCSLKKAKSEFKTLINKTKAKFILVSYNNKGIIPIKELDEILLEKGNLYKIPFENGAFNKYLGIAAKKRKKKNEKLEEFLWLVDCRP
;
A
#
# COMPACT_ATOMS: atom_id res chain seq x y z
N MET A 1 1.03 -32.73 0.76
CA MET A 1 2.06 -31.91 0.13
C MET A 1 3.24 -31.78 1.08
N ASN A 2 4.41 -32.13 0.66
CA ASN A 2 5.61 -32.21 1.49
C ASN A 2 6.06 -30.79 1.87
N ASN A 3 6.32 -30.52 3.16
CA ASN A 3 6.69 -29.18 3.66
C ASN A 3 7.93 -28.57 2.99
N LYS A 4 8.76 -29.39 2.34
CA LYS A 4 9.90 -28.94 1.52
C LYS A 4 9.49 -28.36 0.15
N GLU A 5 8.33 -28.74 -0.39
CA GLU A 5 7.87 -28.25 -1.70
C GLU A 5 7.37 -26.79 -1.64
N ILE A 6 6.93 -26.31 -0.47
CA ILE A 6 6.44 -24.93 -0.31
C ILE A 6 7.61 -23.92 -0.40
N PHE A 7 8.83 -24.32 0.01
CA PHE A 7 10.03 -23.47 -0.06
C PHE A 7 11.03 -23.94 -1.14
N ASN A 8 10.90 -25.17 -1.66
CA ASN A 8 11.78 -25.69 -2.72
C ASN A 8 11.30 -25.39 -4.15
N ASN A 9 10.21 -24.67 -4.34
CA ASN A 9 9.92 -24.09 -5.64
C ASN A 9 10.93 -22.98 -5.92
N LYS A 10 12.14 -23.37 -6.38
CA LYS A 10 13.18 -22.48 -6.88
C LYS A 10 12.64 -21.48 -7.92
N GLU A 11 11.56 -21.81 -8.61
CA GLU A 11 10.86 -20.92 -9.54
C GLU A 11 10.13 -19.77 -8.86
N THR A 12 9.61 -19.94 -7.62
CA THR A 12 8.83 -18.90 -6.91
C THR A 12 9.73 -17.83 -6.31
N PHE A 13 10.97 -18.16 -5.94
CA PHE A 13 11.90 -17.22 -5.29
C PHE A 13 12.82 -16.47 -6.26
N ASN A 14 12.90 -16.86 -7.53
CA ASN A 14 13.82 -16.26 -8.50
C ASN A 14 13.13 -15.42 -9.56
N ASN A 15 11.82 -15.28 -9.57
CA ASN A 15 11.15 -14.46 -10.57
C ASN A 15 10.95 -13.03 -10.06
N GLU A 16 11.99 -12.22 -10.23
CA GLU A 16 11.98 -10.78 -9.89
C GLU A 16 10.79 -10.06 -10.54
N GLU A 17 10.47 -10.43 -11.78
CA GLU A 17 9.37 -9.82 -12.53
C GLU A 17 8.01 -10.11 -11.87
N ILE A 18 7.78 -11.34 -11.42
CA ILE A 18 6.55 -11.71 -10.68
C ILE A 18 6.50 -10.91 -9.36
N PHE A 19 7.60 -10.86 -8.61
CA PHE A 19 7.68 -10.11 -7.36
C PHE A 19 7.36 -8.63 -7.56
N LEU A 20 7.96 -7.98 -8.56
CA LEU A 20 7.76 -6.56 -8.84
C LEU A 20 6.36 -6.26 -9.37
N LYS A 21 5.79 -7.14 -10.22
CA LYS A 21 4.49 -6.91 -10.86
C LYS A 21 3.30 -7.40 -10.03
N LYS A 22 3.50 -8.26 -9.03
CA LYS A 22 2.39 -8.76 -8.19
C LYS A 22 1.70 -7.59 -7.51
N GLN A 23 0.39 -7.47 -7.75
CA GLN A 23 -0.42 -6.47 -7.06
C GLN A 23 -0.53 -6.83 -5.58
N ILE A 24 -0.19 -5.88 -4.70
CA ILE A 24 -0.36 -6.03 -3.25
C ILE A 24 -1.71 -5.45 -2.84
N LEU A 25 -1.97 -4.19 -3.15
CA LEU A 25 -3.24 -3.54 -2.86
C LEU A 25 -3.89 -3.00 -4.13
N THR A 26 -5.23 -2.97 -4.16
CA THR A 26 -5.96 -2.11 -5.09
C THR A 26 -5.82 -0.68 -4.57
N TYR A 27 -4.80 0.04 -5.06
CA TYR A 27 -4.40 1.33 -4.53
C TYR A 27 -4.57 2.44 -5.54
N MET A 28 -5.17 3.56 -5.10
CA MET A 28 -5.38 4.72 -5.95
C MET A 28 -4.04 5.40 -6.26
N GLY A 29 -3.79 5.70 -7.54
CA GLY A 29 -2.50 6.25 -7.96
C GLY A 29 -1.36 5.24 -8.05
N ASN A 30 -1.65 3.93 -8.03
CA ASN A 30 -0.64 2.87 -8.11
C ASN A 30 0.29 3.05 -9.32
N LYS A 31 1.60 3.08 -9.06
CA LYS A 31 2.67 3.33 -10.05
C LYS A 31 3.17 2.07 -10.77
N ARG A 32 2.47 0.92 -10.68
CA ARG A 32 2.90 -0.34 -11.31
C ARG A 32 3.18 -0.21 -12.82
N LYS A 33 2.40 0.60 -13.53
CA LYS A 33 2.60 0.86 -14.96
C LYS A 33 3.87 1.65 -15.27
N TYR A 34 4.40 2.36 -14.29
CA TYR A 34 5.53 3.27 -14.42
C TYR A 34 6.84 2.68 -13.91
N LEU A 35 6.82 1.44 -13.37
CA LEU A 35 8.01 0.80 -12.79
C LEU A 35 9.19 0.77 -13.78
N LYS A 36 8.93 0.43 -15.06
CA LYS A 36 9.98 0.43 -16.08
C LYS A 36 10.63 1.80 -16.25
N LYS A 37 9.82 2.87 -16.27
CA LYS A 37 10.34 4.23 -16.42
C LYS A 37 11.10 4.71 -15.19
N ILE A 38 10.61 4.36 -14.01
CA ILE A 38 11.32 4.64 -12.75
C ILE A 38 12.66 3.87 -12.72
N ASP A 39 12.68 2.63 -13.18
CA ASP A 39 13.90 1.82 -13.29
C ASP A 39 14.93 2.46 -14.24
N GLU A 40 14.50 2.94 -15.41
CA GLU A 40 15.37 3.69 -16.34
C GLU A 40 15.99 4.93 -15.68
N ILE A 41 15.22 5.66 -14.85
CA ILE A 41 15.72 6.83 -14.11
C ILE A 41 16.73 6.41 -13.03
N ILE A 42 16.51 5.30 -12.33
CA ILE A 42 17.49 4.79 -11.36
C ILE A 42 18.84 4.50 -12.05
N VAL A 43 18.80 3.91 -13.25
CA VAL A 43 20.02 3.67 -14.05
C VAL A 43 20.71 4.98 -14.43
N LEU A 44 19.95 6.00 -14.86
CA LEU A 44 20.51 7.33 -15.14
C LEU A 44 21.18 7.94 -13.91
N VAL A 45 20.57 7.83 -12.73
CA VAL A 45 21.14 8.33 -11.47
C VAL A 45 22.42 7.57 -11.11
N LYS A 46 22.46 6.23 -11.25
CA LYS A 46 23.67 5.43 -11.03
C LYS A 46 24.81 5.89 -11.93
N ASN A 47 24.55 6.05 -13.22
CA ASN A 47 25.53 6.52 -14.20
C ASN A 47 26.01 7.95 -13.89
N ALA A 48 25.09 8.85 -13.53
CA ALA A 48 25.43 10.24 -13.20
C ALA A 48 26.27 10.39 -11.91
N LEU A 49 26.21 9.39 -11.02
CA LEU A 49 26.98 9.33 -9.78
C LEU A 49 28.23 8.44 -9.90
N ASP A 50 28.39 7.72 -11.01
CA ASP A 50 29.42 6.68 -11.18
C ASP A 50 29.39 5.66 -10.02
N GLN A 51 28.18 5.18 -9.68
CA GLN A 51 27.95 4.28 -8.54
C GLN A 51 27.05 3.12 -8.93
N GLU A 52 27.42 1.91 -8.50
CA GLU A 52 26.61 0.71 -8.68
C GLU A 52 25.58 0.50 -7.55
N THR A 53 25.86 1.03 -6.35
CA THR A 53 24.95 1.02 -5.21
C THR A 53 24.40 2.40 -4.92
N LEU A 54 23.18 2.49 -4.40
CA LEU A 54 22.57 3.76 -4.04
C LEU A 54 22.04 3.73 -2.61
N THR A 55 22.04 4.91 -1.99
CA THR A 55 21.20 5.22 -0.85
C THR A 55 19.92 5.88 -1.37
N ILE A 56 18.77 5.22 -1.18
CA ILE A 56 17.47 5.67 -1.71
C ILE A 56 16.53 6.01 -0.56
N GLY A 57 15.75 7.08 -0.70
CA GLY A 57 14.65 7.44 0.20
C GLY A 57 13.31 7.43 -0.54
N GLU A 58 12.24 6.96 0.11
CA GLU A 58 10.85 7.03 -0.38
C GLU A 58 9.95 7.57 0.73
N GLY A 59 9.34 8.75 0.50
CA GLY A 59 8.59 9.46 1.54
C GLY A 59 7.12 9.06 1.67
N PHE A 60 6.51 8.48 0.62
CA PHE A 60 5.09 8.11 0.53
C PHE A 60 4.93 6.75 -0.14
N SER A 61 5.24 5.69 0.58
CA SER A 61 5.34 4.34 -0.01
C SER A 61 3.99 3.68 -0.34
N GLY A 62 2.93 4.06 0.35
CA GLY A 62 1.57 3.58 0.10
C GLY A 62 1.47 2.05 0.06
N SER A 63 1.26 1.48 -1.12
CA SER A 63 1.16 0.03 -1.32
C SER A 63 2.51 -0.70 -1.38
N GLY A 64 3.64 0.01 -1.35
CA GLY A 64 4.98 -0.57 -1.47
C GLY A 64 5.36 -1.04 -2.88
N ILE A 65 4.62 -0.64 -3.92
CA ILE A 65 4.89 -1.12 -5.29
C ILE A 65 6.22 -0.58 -5.84
N VAL A 66 6.52 0.70 -5.59
CA VAL A 66 7.78 1.33 -5.99
C VAL A 66 8.89 0.93 -5.01
N SER A 67 8.57 0.81 -3.73
CA SER A 67 9.49 0.36 -2.67
C SER A 67 10.20 -0.94 -3.03
N ARG A 68 9.47 -1.91 -3.62
CA ARG A 68 10.04 -3.20 -4.04
C ARG A 68 11.07 -3.03 -5.15
N LEU A 69 10.83 -2.10 -6.10
CA LEU A 69 11.81 -1.77 -7.14
C LEU A 69 13.04 -1.11 -6.53
N PHE A 70 12.87 -0.09 -5.69
CA PHE A 70 13.98 0.60 -5.04
C PHE A 70 14.85 -0.32 -4.21
N LYS A 71 14.23 -1.21 -3.41
CA LYS A 71 14.98 -2.22 -2.65
C LYS A 71 15.85 -3.08 -3.56
N ASN A 72 15.30 -3.55 -4.70
CA ASN A 72 16.04 -4.41 -5.62
C ASN A 72 17.14 -3.65 -6.38
N ARG A 73 17.02 -2.32 -6.54
CA ARG A 73 17.98 -1.48 -7.28
C ARG A 73 18.98 -0.74 -6.41
N ALA A 74 18.74 -0.67 -5.08
CA ALA A 74 19.67 -0.03 -4.16
C ALA A 74 21.04 -0.74 -4.16
N SER A 75 21.05 -2.07 -4.17
CA SER A 75 22.26 -2.89 -4.19
C SER A 75 22.73 -3.20 -5.61
N ASP A 76 23.99 -3.61 -5.75
CA ASP A 76 24.55 -4.05 -7.01
C ASP A 76 24.34 -5.57 -7.25
N LYS A 77 24.80 -6.04 -8.42
CA LYS A 77 24.76 -7.46 -8.79
C LYS A 77 25.80 -8.32 -8.06
N ASN A 78 26.83 -7.68 -7.50
CA ASN A 78 27.95 -8.33 -6.80
C ASN A 78 27.69 -8.47 -5.30
N ASN A 79 26.45 -8.17 -4.84
CA ASN A 79 25.99 -8.18 -3.45
C ASN A 79 26.61 -7.07 -2.56
N ASN A 80 27.18 -6.00 -3.13
CA ASN A 80 27.41 -4.79 -2.37
C ASN A 80 26.05 -4.17 -2.02
N LEU A 81 25.82 -3.93 -0.73
CA LEU A 81 24.53 -3.52 -0.23
C LEU A 81 24.37 -2.01 -0.31
N GLY A 82 23.37 -1.56 -1.04
CA GLY A 82 22.83 -0.22 -0.91
C GLY A 82 21.86 -0.10 0.25
N THR A 83 21.45 1.13 0.55
CA THR A 83 20.56 1.42 1.66
C THR A 83 19.23 1.98 1.14
N PHE A 84 18.12 1.55 1.74
CA PHE A 84 16.80 2.02 1.36
C PHE A 84 15.99 2.45 2.60
N TYR A 85 15.69 3.74 2.67
CA TYR A 85 14.83 4.35 3.68
C TYR A 85 13.42 4.51 3.12
N VAL A 86 12.43 3.87 3.73
CA VAL A 86 11.04 3.91 3.27
C VAL A 86 10.12 4.37 4.39
N ASN A 87 9.21 5.28 4.06
CA ASN A 87 8.27 5.85 5.00
C ASN A 87 6.85 5.94 4.45
N ASP A 88 5.88 5.81 5.32
CA ASP A 88 4.49 6.19 5.11
C ASP A 88 3.86 6.56 6.45
N ILE A 89 2.77 7.32 6.42
CA ILE A 89 2.03 7.67 7.63
C ILE A 89 1.12 6.51 8.08
N SER A 90 0.71 5.63 7.16
CA SER A 90 -0.25 4.56 7.39
C SER A 90 0.39 3.31 8.01
N GLY A 91 -0.23 2.76 9.04
CA GLY A 91 0.25 1.55 9.72
C GLY A 91 0.29 0.32 8.82
N TYR A 92 -0.75 0.13 8.00
CA TYR A 92 -0.78 -0.99 7.03
C TYR A 92 0.38 -0.90 6.02
N SER A 93 0.77 0.30 5.59
CA SER A 93 1.90 0.49 4.68
C SER A 93 3.22 0.07 5.34
N LYS A 94 3.46 0.46 6.60
CA LYS A 94 4.61 -0.02 7.37
C LYS A 94 4.65 -1.55 7.44
N THR A 95 3.53 -2.20 7.76
CA THR A 95 3.44 -3.67 7.83
C THR A 95 3.74 -4.33 6.49
N LEU A 96 3.17 -3.82 5.39
CA LEU A 96 3.44 -4.32 4.04
C LEU A 96 4.93 -4.19 3.69
N ASN A 97 5.53 -3.02 3.92
CA ASN A 97 6.94 -2.79 3.64
C ASN A 97 7.85 -3.65 4.53
N SER A 98 7.56 -3.77 5.83
CA SER A 98 8.32 -4.64 6.74
C SER A 98 8.33 -6.10 6.28
N CYS A 99 7.22 -6.59 5.74
CA CYS A 99 7.13 -7.94 5.20
C CYS A 99 7.80 -8.06 3.83
N TYR A 100 7.31 -7.33 2.83
CA TYR A 100 7.69 -7.56 1.42
C TYR A 100 9.06 -6.99 1.05
N LEU A 101 9.65 -6.12 1.86
CA LEU A 101 11.03 -5.67 1.67
C LEU A 101 12.05 -6.53 2.42
N THR A 102 11.62 -7.49 3.23
CA THR A 102 12.53 -8.48 3.82
C THR A 102 13.09 -9.39 2.72
N SER A 103 14.40 -9.60 2.72
CA SER A 103 15.03 -10.61 1.87
C SER A 103 14.85 -12.00 2.46
N SER A 104 14.45 -12.98 1.64
CA SER A 104 14.40 -14.39 2.08
C SER A 104 15.76 -14.90 2.56
N LYS A 105 16.87 -14.33 2.08
CA LYS A 105 18.23 -14.64 2.53
C LYS A 105 18.60 -14.06 3.90
N ASN A 106 17.78 -13.17 4.46
CA ASN A 106 17.98 -12.61 5.79
C ASN A 106 17.23 -13.42 6.87
N LEU A 107 16.38 -14.37 6.47
CA LEU A 107 15.71 -15.30 7.38
C LEU A 107 16.60 -16.51 7.62
N SER A 108 16.84 -16.85 8.87
CA SER A 108 17.51 -18.10 9.25
C SER A 108 16.63 -19.31 8.94
N THR A 109 17.21 -20.49 8.91
CA THR A 109 16.43 -21.76 8.79
C THR A 109 15.38 -21.86 9.90
N GLY A 110 15.74 -21.51 11.13
CA GLY A 110 14.81 -21.51 12.25
C GLY A 110 13.67 -20.49 12.10
N ASP A 111 13.92 -19.29 11.53
CA ASP A 111 12.85 -18.32 11.24
C ASP A 111 11.88 -18.87 10.20
N ILE A 112 12.39 -19.52 9.17
CA ILE A 112 11.57 -20.14 8.11
C ILE A 112 10.71 -21.26 8.70
N GLU A 113 11.28 -22.15 9.51
CA GLU A 113 10.57 -23.24 10.17
C GLU A 113 9.47 -22.73 11.11
N ASN A 114 9.76 -21.68 11.89
CA ASN A 114 8.78 -21.03 12.77
C ASN A 114 7.65 -20.38 11.96
N LEU A 115 7.94 -19.70 10.87
CA LEU A 115 6.90 -19.14 9.97
C LEU A 115 6.01 -20.24 9.40
N ILE A 116 6.58 -21.36 8.91
CA ILE A 116 5.80 -22.51 8.43
C ILE A 116 4.90 -23.04 9.55
N LEU A 117 5.44 -23.17 10.76
CA LEU A 117 4.68 -23.64 11.92
C LEU A 117 3.51 -22.70 12.26
N HIS A 118 3.73 -21.37 12.24
CA HIS A 118 2.67 -20.40 12.47
C HIS A 118 1.59 -20.49 11.38
N PHE A 119 1.95 -20.62 10.09
CA PHE A 119 0.98 -20.78 9.02
C PHE A 119 0.19 -22.11 9.12
N LYS A 120 0.80 -23.17 9.63
CA LYS A 120 0.09 -24.42 9.94
C LYS A 120 -0.89 -24.23 11.10
N LYS A 121 -0.41 -23.66 12.22
CA LYS A 121 -1.23 -23.45 13.43
C LYS A 121 -2.41 -22.51 13.17
N ILE A 122 -2.22 -21.40 12.45
CA ILE A 122 -3.30 -20.46 12.16
C ILE A 122 -4.40 -21.08 11.27
N ARG A 123 -4.05 -21.99 10.35
CA ARG A 123 -5.05 -22.74 9.56
C ARG A 123 -5.91 -23.66 10.44
N GLU A 124 -5.34 -24.29 11.45
CA GLU A 124 -6.11 -25.09 12.41
C GLU A 124 -6.93 -24.18 13.34
N PHE A 125 -6.35 -23.08 13.80
CA PHE A 125 -7.01 -22.12 14.68
C PHE A 125 -8.31 -21.55 14.07
N ILE A 126 -8.32 -21.30 12.76
CA ILE A 126 -9.51 -20.82 12.03
C ILE A 126 -10.63 -21.88 12.04
N LYS A 127 -10.32 -23.18 12.03
CA LYS A 127 -11.31 -24.27 12.01
C LYS A 127 -12.01 -24.43 13.35
N THR A 128 -11.31 -24.14 14.45
CA THR A 128 -11.82 -24.23 15.82
C THR A 128 -11.74 -22.86 16.49
N PRO A 129 -12.69 -21.95 16.21
CA PRO A 129 -12.64 -20.59 16.67
C PRO A 129 -12.52 -20.46 18.18
N GLN A 130 -11.53 -19.69 18.64
CA GLN A 130 -11.25 -19.45 20.07
C GLN A 130 -11.41 -17.97 20.46
N ASN A 131 -11.54 -17.07 19.48
CA ASN A 131 -11.76 -15.66 19.77
C ASN A 131 -13.21 -15.44 20.25
N PRO A 132 -13.42 -15.07 21.52
CA PRO A 132 -14.76 -14.91 22.08
C PRO A 132 -15.49 -13.66 21.56
N GLU A 133 -14.76 -12.62 21.16
CA GLU A 133 -15.34 -11.33 20.77
C GLU A 133 -14.97 -10.97 19.32
N PRO A 134 -15.91 -11.18 18.38
CA PRO A 134 -15.70 -10.76 17.00
C PRO A 134 -15.71 -9.23 16.89
N PHE A 135 -14.70 -8.67 16.23
CA PHE A 135 -14.56 -7.23 16.02
C PHE A 135 -14.90 -6.82 14.59
N ILE A 136 -14.23 -7.42 13.60
CA ILE A 136 -14.49 -7.13 12.18
C ILE A 136 -15.87 -7.65 11.80
N ALA A 137 -16.25 -8.84 12.21
CA ALA A 137 -17.56 -9.41 11.95
C ALA A 137 -18.69 -8.58 12.57
N LYS A 138 -18.47 -8.02 13.76
CA LYS A 138 -19.47 -7.17 14.45
C LYS A 138 -19.73 -5.84 13.73
N TYR A 139 -18.69 -5.20 13.18
CA TYR A 139 -18.79 -3.82 12.72
C TYR A 139 -18.78 -3.64 11.20
N TRP A 140 -18.24 -4.60 10.41
CA TRP A 140 -18.04 -4.45 8.96
C TRP A 140 -18.51 -5.64 8.12
N ALA A 141 -19.30 -6.53 8.70
CA ALA A 141 -19.96 -7.62 7.99
C ALA A 141 -21.42 -7.75 8.43
N PRO A 142 -22.28 -8.38 7.62
CA PRO A 142 -23.64 -8.72 8.03
C PRO A 142 -23.61 -9.91 9.00
N LYS A 143 -24.65 -10.07 9.79
CA LYS A 143 -24.84 -11.26 10.64
C LYS A 143 -25.04 -12.52 9.81
N SER A 144 -25.72 -12.38 8.67
CA SER A 144 -25.99 -13.46 7.72
C SER A 144 -25.87 -12.96 6.29
N ASP A 145 -25.09 -13.66 5.45
CA ASP A 145 -24.94 -13.34 4.02
C ASP A 145 -26.24 -13.55 3.23
N LYS A 146 -27.18 -14.37 3.76
CA LYS A 146 -28.46 -14.68 3.13
C LYS A 146 -29.55 -13.66 3.48
N ASP A 147 -29.44 -12.97 4.61
CA ASP A 147 -30.44 -12.04 5.13
C ASP A 147 -29.78 -10.77 5.67
N ILE A 148 -29.31 -9.92 4.74
CA ILE A 148 -28.64 -8.67 5.05
C ILE A 148 -29.68 -7.60 5.42
N GLN A 149 -29.50 -6.95 6.59
CA GLN A 149 -30.40 -5.92 7.08
C GLN A 149 -29.95 -4.50 6.68
N PRO A 150 -30.85 -3.50 6.61
CA PRO A 150 -30.54 -2.14 6.17
C PRO A 150 -29.44 -1.42 6.99
N ASN A 151 -29.34 -1.72 8.27
CA ASN A 151 -28.37 -1.09 9.21
C ASN A 151 -27.03 -1.81 9.27
N GLU A 152 -26.83 -2.89 8.52
CA GLU A 152 -25.58 -3.64 8.52
C GLU A 152 -24.59 -3.08 7.51
N ARG A 153 -23.31 -3.00 7.89
CA ARG A 153 -22.21 -2.70 6.98
C ARG A 153 -21.76 -3.99 6.31
N VAL A 154 -21.58 -3.95 5.00
CA VAL A 154 -21.32 -5.14 4.19
C VAL A 154 -20.00 -4.96 3.43
N TYR A 155 -18.90 -4.79 4.20
CA TYR A 155 -17.57 -4.74 3.60
C TYR A 155 -17.00 -6.12 3.32
N PHE A 156 -17.27 -7.09 4.18
CA PHE A 156 -16.86 -8.50 4.03
C PHE A 156 -18.08 -9.40 4.08
N THR A 157 -17.93 -10.65 3.59
CA THR A 157 -18.90 -11.70 3.90
C THR A 157 -18.83 -12.04 5.39
N ALA A 158 -19.92 -12.55 5.96
CA ALA A 158 -19.97 -12.99 7.35
C ALA A 158 -18.91 -14.05 7.66
N GLU A 159 -18.65 -14.96 6.70
CA GLU A 159 -17.62 -16.00 6.83
C GLU A 159 -16.21 -15.36 6.82
N ASN A 160 -15.89 -14.51 5.84
CA ASN A 160 -14.57 -13.87 5.77
C ASN A 160 -14.29 -13.00 6.99
N ALA A 161 -15.28 -12.25 7.47
CA ALA A 161 -15.10 -11.42 8.66
C ALA A 161 -14.75 -12.23 9.90
N LYS A 162 -15.37 -13.39 10.10
CA LYS A 162 -15.04 -14.33 11.19
C LYS A 162 -13.61 -14.88 11.02
N ILE A 163 -13.21 -15.22 9.79
CA ILE A 163 -11.84 -15.66 9.50
C ILE A 163 -10.84 -14.56 9.83
N ILE A 164 -11.12 -13.31 9.42
CA ILE A 164 -10.27 -12.15 9.72
C ILE A 164 -10.11 -12.00 11.24
N ASP A 165 -11.20 -12.04 12.01
CA ASP A 165 -11.15 -11.92 13.47
C ASP A 165 -10.30 -13.03 14.11
N GLN A 166 -10.43 -14.29 13.67
CA GLN A 166 -9.62 -15.40 14.19
C GLN A 166 -8.14 -15.21 13.82
N MET A 167 -7.84 -14.80 12.58
CA MET A 167 -6.46 -14.55 12.16
C MET A 167 -5.85 -13.40 12.96
N LEU A 168 -6.57 -12.29 13.13
CA LEU A 168 -6.09 -11.13 13.90
C LEU A 168 -5.83 -11.48 15.35
N TYR A 169 -6.75 -12.21 16.00
CA TYR A 169 -6.55 -12.68 17.37
C TYR A 169 -5.28 -13.53 17.48
N TYR A 170 -5.09 -14.51 16.59
CA TYR A 170 -3.91 -15.35 16.57
C TYR A 170 -2.63 -14.52 16.36
N ILE A 171 -2.62 -13.61 15.40
CA ILE A 171 -1.45 -12.82 15.05
C ILE A 171 -1.06 -11.88 16.20
N HIS A 172 -2.02 -11.20 16.81
CA HIS A 172 -1.70 -10.17 17.80
C HIS A 172 -1.40 -10.76 19.18
N ASN A 173 -2.00 -11.91 19.55
CA ASN A 173 -1.89 -12.48 20.89
C ASN A 173 -0.95 -13.69 21.00
N ILE A 174 -0.65 -14.39 19.88
CA ILE A 174 0.09 -15.67 19.94
C ILE A 174 1.41 -15.58 19.17
N VAL A 175 1.46 -14.78 18.07
CA VAL A 175 2.66 -14.68 17.24
C VAL A 175 3.66 -13.69 17.85
N GLU A 176 4.94 -14.05 17.90
CA GLU A 176 6.03 -13.18 18.31
C GLU A 176 6.18 -11.98 17.36
N ASP A 177 6.53 -10.80 17.89
CA ASP A 177 6.56 -9.53 17.14
C ASP A 177 7.37 -9.60 15.85
N LYS A 178 8.50 -10.29 15.86
CA LYS A 178 9.37 -10.44 14.68
C LYS A 178 8.71 -11.18 13.50
N TYR A 179 7.68 -11.98 13.75
CA TYR A 179 6.97 -12.74 12.73
C TYR A 179 5.62 -12.12 12.34
N LYS A 180 5.08 -11.20 13.14
CA LYS A 180 3.73 -10.63 12.91
C LYS A 180 3.54 -10.07 11.51
N CYS A 181 4.51 -9.32 10.99
CA CYS A 181 4.37 -8.70 9.67
C CYS A 181 4.22 -9.75 8.55
N PHE A 182 4.81 -10.95 8.67
CA PHE A 182 4.73 -12.00 7.66
C PHE A 182 3.37 -12.70 7.59
N LEU A 183 2.56 -12.62 8.67
CA LEU A 183 1.20 -13.14 8.70
C LEU A 183 0.18 -12.03 8.42
N LEU A 184 0.42 -10.83 8.96
CA LEU A 184 -0.50 -9.70 8.86
C LEU A 184 -0.51 -9.07 7.45
N ALA A 185 0.65 -8.93 6.80
CA ALA A 185 0.71 -8.33 5.47
C ALA A 185 -0.09 -9.12 4.42
N PRO A 186 0.03 -10.47 4.30
CA PRO A 186 -0.82 -11.24 3.40
C PRO A 186 -2.31 -11.15 3.75
N LEU A 187 -2.68 -11.09 5.04
CA LEU A 187 -4.07 -10.88 5.46
C LEU A 187 -4.60 -9.54 4.97
N ILE A 188 -3.85 -8.43 5.16
CA ILE A 188 -4.20 -7.10 4.65
C ILE A 188 -4.40 -7.13 3.14
N VAL A 189 -3.53 -7.82 2.40
CA VAL A 189 -3.65 -8.00 0.94
C VAL A 189 -4.97 -8.69 0.59
N GLN A 190 -5.31 -9.80 1.25
CA GLN A 190 -6.55 -10.52 0.99
C GLN A 190 -7.80 -9.71 1.39
N CYS A 191 -7.75 -8.97 2.49
CA CYS A 191 -8.80 -8.02 2.87
C CYS A 191 -9.00 -6.92 1.81
N SER A 192 -7.93 -6.47 1.16
CA SER A 192 -8.00 -5.53 0.03
C SER A 192 -8.57 -6.16 -1.25
N ILE A 193 -8.51 -7.47 -1.40
CA ILE A 193 -9.05 -8.21 -2.55
C ILE A 193 -10.49 -8.64 -2.29
N HIS A 194 -10.72 -9.39 -1.21
CA HIS A 194 -11.99 -10.04 -0.89
C HIS A 194 -12.91 -9.14 -0.05
N ASN A 195 -13.24 -7.96 -0.61
CA ASN A 195 -14.16 -7.01 0.01
C ASN A 195 -15.24 -6.54 -0.97
N ASN A 196 -16.37 -6.12 -0.44
CA ASN A 196 -17.54 -5.68 -1.20
C ASN A 196 -17.46 -4.20 -1.60
N THR A 197 -16.33 -3.80 -2.20
CA THR A 197 -16.10 -2.44 -2.68
C THR A 197 -15.49 -2.46 -4.09
N ASN A 198 -15.33 -1.28 -4.68
CA ASN A 198 -14.58 -1.13 -5.93
C ASN A 198 -13.05 -1.01 -5.73
N GLY A 199 -12.53 -1.50 -4.61
CA GLY A 199 -11.12 -1.41 -4.22
C GLY A 199 -10.82 -0.26 -3.25
N GLN A 200 -11.84 0.44 -2.76
CA GLN A 200 -11.72 1.51 -1.78
C GLN A 200 -12.81 1.37 -0.72
N PHE A 201 -12.45 1.52 0.56
CA PHE A 201 -13.38 1.36 1.68
C PHE A 201 -14.25 2.60 1.96
N SER A 202 -14.23 3.59 1.08
CA SER A 202 -15.10 4.78 1.19
C SER A 202 -16.58 4.46 1.08
N ALA A 203 -16.94 3.35 0.41
CA ALA A 203 -18.31 2.84 0.30
C ALA A 203 -18.29 1.35 -0.08
N TYR A 204 -19.21 0.58 0.44
CA TYR A 204 -19.52 -0.77 -0.03
C TYR A 204 -20.69 -0.78 -1.02
N TYR A 205 -20.80 -1.83 -1.81
CA TYR A 205 -21.89 -1.98 -2.77
C TYR A 205 -23.22 -2.15 -2.06
N LYS A 206 -24.26 -1.53 -2.62
CA LYS A 206 -25.65 -1.55 -2.14
C LYS A 206 -26.61 -2.05 -3.19
N ASP A 207 -27.83 -2.40 -2.74
CA ASP A 207 -28.97 -2.70 -3.58
C ASP A 207 -29.40 -1.49 -4.43
N GLU A 208 -30.43 -1.69 -5.24
CA GLU A 208 -31.01 -0.66 -6.13
C GLU A 208 -31.49 0.57 -5.39
N ASN A 209 -32.16 0.38 -4.27
CA ASN A 209 -32.75 1.43 -3.46
C ASN A 209 -31.72 2.12 -2.56
N LYS A 210 -30.49 1.58 -2.47
CA LYS A 210 -29.40 2.02 -1.56
C LYS A 210 -29.77 1.90 -0.08
N GLU A 211 -30.70 1.02 0.25
CA GLU A 211 -31.18 0.81 1.62
C GLU A 211 -30.27 -0.15 2.38
N LYS A 212 -29.88 -1.26 1.75
CA LYS A 212 -29.02 -2.27 2.37
C LYS A 212 -27.80 -2.63 1.53
N GLY A 213 -26.80 -3.24 2.16
CA GLY A 213 -25.66 -3.77 1.46
C GLY A 213 -26.04 -4.94 0.55
N MET A 214 -25.35 -5.06 -0.59
CA MET A 214 -25.52 -6.15 -1.54
C MET A 214 -24.19 -6.49 -2.18
N TYR A 215 -23.81 -7.76 -2.20
CA TYR A 215 -22.55 -8.18 -2.81
C TYR A 215 -22.54 -7.89 -4.31
N GLY A 216 -21.53 -7.10 -4.75
CA GLY A 216 -21.40 -6.65 -6.13
C GLY A 216 -22.47 -5.65 -6.59
N GLY A 217 -23.38 -5.22 -5.72
CA GLY A 217 -24.47 -4.29 -6.00
C GLY A 217 -25.46 -4.85 -7.02
N LYS A 218 -26.34 -3.98 -7.56
CA LYS A 218 -27.38 -4.35 -8.56
C LYS A 218 -26.84 -5.18 -9.73
N LYS A 219 -25.63 -4.89 -10.20
CA LYS A 219 -25.01 -5.58 -11.35
C LYS A 219 -24.23 -6.83 -10.97
N GLN A 220 -24.18 -7.17 -9.70
CA GLN A 220 -23.41 -8.30 -9.15
C GLN A 220 -21.97 -8.36 -9.67
N VAL A 221 -21.33 -7.18 -9.77
CA VAL A 221 -19.96 -7.09 -10.29
C VAL A 221 -18.95 -7.74 -9.34
N ASP A 222 -17.96 -8.42 -9.90
CA ASP A 222 -16.83 -9.00 -9.16
C ASP A 222 -17.21 -10.00 -8.04
N LEU A 223 -18.35 -10.69 -8.13
CA LEU A 223 -18.83 -11.61 -7.07
C LEU A 223 -17.77 -12.62 -6.66
N ASN A 224 -17.10 -13.28 -7.61
CA ASN A 224 -16.05 -14.28 -7.33
C ASN A 224 -14.90 -13.67 -6.52
N ARG A 225 -14.52 -12.41 -6.79
CA ARG A 225 -13.53 -11.70 -6.02
C ARG A 225 -14.05 -11.37 -4.61
N ILE A 226 -15.26 -10.83 -4.52
CA ILE A 226 -15.88 -10.36 -3.26
C ILE A 226 -16.11 -11.53 -2.31
N THR A 227 -16.68 -12.64 -2.82
CA THR A 227 -17.04 -13.82 -2.02
C THR A 227 -15.91 -14.86 -1.94
N GLY A 228 -14.77 -14.61 -2.57
CA GLY A 228 -13.60 -15.47 -2.45
C GLY A 228 -13.16 -15.61 -1.00
N LYS A 229 -12.78 -16.81 -0.61
CA LYS A 229 -12.43 -17.13 0.78
C LYS A 229 -11.05 -16.60 1.15
N ILE A 230 -10.95 -15.89 2.26
CA ILE A 230 -9.69 -15.47 2.88
C ILE A 230 -9.02 -16.70 3.52
N THR A 231 -7.74 -16.89 3.21
CA THR A 231 -6.96 -18.03 3.70
C THR A 231 -5.56 -17.57 4.14
N PRO A 232 -4.95 -18.21 5.15
CA PRO A 232 -3.56 -17.93 5.52
C PRO A 232 -2.60 -18.32 4.40
N GLU A 233 -1.95 -17.31 3.80
CA GLU A 233 -0.99 -17.48 2.70
C GLU A 233 0.39 -16.97 3.07
N MET A 234 1.44 -17.70 2.67
CA MET A 234 2.82 -17.25 2.85
C MET A 234 3.10 -16.06 1.93
N PRO A 235 3.82 -15.02 2.41
CA PRO A 235 4.21 -13.90 1.57
C PRO A 235 5.24 -14.32 0.52
N LEU A 236 5.12 -13.76 -0.68
CA LEU A 236 6.18 -13.87 -1.70
C LEU A 236 7.31 -12.89 -1.35
N LEU A 237 8.48 -13.42 -1.03
CA LEU A 237 9.68 -12.65 -0.73
C LEU A 237 10.70 -12.77 -1.86
N THR A 238 11.59 -11.79 -1.97
CA THR A 238 12.72 -11.82 -2.91
C THR A 238 14.02 -12.20 -2.20
N SER A 239 14.96 -12.75 -2.95
CA SER A 239 16.31 -13.05 -2.46
C SER A 239 17.26 -11.85 -2.53
N HIS A 240 16.89 -10.76 -3.20
CA HIS A 240 17.70 -9.53 -3.22
C HIS A 240 17.87 -8.95 -1.83
N LYS A 241 19.09 -8.52 -1.50
CA LYS A 241 19.43 -7.89 -0.22
C LYS A 241 19.59 -6.39 -0.41
N ALA A 242 19.22 -5.63 0.60
CA ALA A 242 19.55 -4.22 0.80
C ALA A 242 19.47 -3.93 2.31
N ASN A 243 20.09 -2.86 2.76
CA ASN A 243 19.90 -2.33 4.11
C ASN A 243 18.60 -1.53 4.14
N VAL A 244 17.50 -2.13 4.60
CA VAL A 244 16.17 -1.52 4.54
C VAL A 244 15.77 -0.98 5.90
N HIS A 245 15.36 0.30 5.94
CA HIS A 245 14.84 0.99 7.13
C HIS A 245 13.40 1.41 6.88
N VAL A 246 12.45 0.73 7.54
CA VAL A 246 11.01 1.01 7.40
C VAL A 246 10.53 1.90 8.54
N SER A 247 9.89 3.02 8.19
CA SER A 247 9.36 4.01 9.13
C SER A 247 7.86 4.22 8.96
N GLN A 248 7.21 4.67 10.04
CA GLN A 248 5.83 5.14 10.03
C GLN A 248 5.79 6.51 10.69
N ASN A 249 5.90 7.56 9.89
CA ASN A 249 5.96 8.93 10.39
C ASN A 249 5.33 9.92 9.39
N ASP A 250 5.00 11.12 9.89
CA ASP A 250 4.87 12.28 9.01
C ASP A 250 6.19 12.48 8.23
N VAL A 251 6.10 12.77 6.95
CA VAL A 251 7.26 12.81 6.06
C VAL A 251 8.27 13.88 6.44
N LEU A 252 7.82 15.05 6.93
CA LEU A 252 8.73 16.13 7.36
C LEU A 252 9.47 15.78 8.66
N LYS A 253 8.82 15.03 9.57
CA LYS A 253 9.46 14.50 10.77
C LYS A 253 10.47 13.42 10.39
N TRP A 254 10.10 12.52 9.49
CA TRP A 254 10.95 11.44 9.02
C TRP A 254 12.22 11.94 8.33
N LEU A 255 12.16 13.00 7.52
CA LEU A 255 13.34 13.60 6.88
C LEU A 255 14.45 14.03 7.86
N ASN A 256 14.09 14.35 9.10
CA ASN A 256 15.07 14.71 10.13
C ASN A 256 15.77 13.47 10.71
N THR A 257 15.32 12.27 10.42
CA THR A 257 15.84 11.01 10.98
C THR A 257 16.72 10.23 10.02
N ILE A 258 16.79 10.65 8.75
CA ILE A 258 17.60 9.98 7.72
C ILE A 258 18.77 10.88 7.27
N PRO A 259 19.88 10.27 6.82
CA PRO A 259 20.99 11.02 6.24
C PRO A 259 20.61 11.61 4.87
N GLU A 260 21.56 12.32 4.26
CA GLU A 260 21.51 12.62 2.83
C GLU A 260 21.48 11.31 2.02
N VAL A 261 20.63 11.29 0.96
CA VAL A 261 20.48 10.13 0.09
C VAL A 261 20.91 10.46 -1.35
N ASP A 262 21.25 9.43 -2.12
CA ASP A 262 21.58 9.62 -3.54
C ASP A 262 20.34 9.94 -4.37
N LEU A 263 19.21 9.26 -4.08
CA LEU A 263 17.93 9.46 -4.75
C LEU A 263 16.78 9.50 -3.73
N MET A 264 16.02 10.58 -3.71
CA MET A 264 14.77 10.70 -2.95
C MET A 264 13.57 10.62 -3.88
N TYR A 265 12.60 9.76 -3.56
CA TYR A 265 11.35 9.63 -4.32
C TYR A 265 10.15 10.13 -3.54
N TYR A 266 9.30 10.92 -4.21
CA TYR A 266 8.04 11.41 -3.67
C TYR A 266 6.88 11.16 -4.63
N ASP A 267 5.82 10.54 -4.11
CA ASP A 267 4.48 10.41 -4.71
C ASP A 267 3.44 10.90 -3.70
N PRO A 268 3.42 12.20 -3.38
CA PRO A 268 2.57 12.74 -2.32
C PRO A 268 1.10 12.62 -2.68
N PRO A 269 0.18 12.60 -1.70
CA PRO A 269 -1.25 12.70 -1.96
C PRO A 269 -1.56 13.95 -2.80
N TYR A 270 -2.32 13.79 -3.87
CA TYR A 270 -2.67 14.88 -4.79
C TYR A 270 -4.17 15.15 -4.88
N ASN A 271 -4.99 14.42 -4.12
CA ASN A 271 -6.44 14.60 -4.05
C ASN A 271 -6.86 15.29 -2.76
N LYS A 272 -7.94 16.10 -2.83
CA LYS A 272 -8.55 16.72 -1.65
C LYS A 272 -9.17 15.74 -0.64
N HIS A 273 -9.38 14.49 -1.04
CA HIS A 273 -9.87 13.42 -0.18
C HIS A 273 -8.68 12.64 0.37
N PRO A 274 -8.49 12.64 1.70
CA PRO A 274 -7.36 11.94 2.32
C PRO A 274 -7.44 10.42 2.12
N TYR A 275 -6.28 9.78 1.99
CA TYR A 275 -6.19 8.34 1.74
C TYR A 275 -6.79 7.49 2.87
N ASN A 276 -6.78 7.97 4.11
CA ASN A 276 -7.42 7.31 5.24
C ASN A 276 -8.96 7.19 5.11
N ILE A 277 -9.65 7.99 4.27
CA ILE A 277 -11.06 7.73 3.94
C ILE A 277 -11.19 6.46 3.08
N TYR A 278 -10.21 6.21 2.22
CA TYR A 278 -10.26 5.09 1.27
C TYR A 278 -9.73 3.79 1.85
N TYR A 279 -8.83 3.88 2.85
CA TYR A 279 -8.09 2.71 3.37
C TYR A 279 -8.16 2.58 4.90
N PHE A 280 -9.05 3.32 5.57
CA PHE A 280 -9.20 3.30 7.04
C PHE A 280 -9.37 1.90 7.61
N LEU A 281 -10.10 1.02 6.89
CA LEU A 281 -10.37 -0.32 7.38
C LEU A 281 -9.12 -1.21 7.35
N LEU A 282 -8.17 -0.92 6.46
CA LEU A 282 -6.87 -1.60 6.47
C LEU A 282 -6.02 -1.21 7.70
N ASP A 283 -6.08 0.07 8.14
CA ASP A 283 -5.43 0.49 9.39
C ASP A 283 -6.11 -0.11 10.63
N ILE A 284 -7.44 -0.23 10.62
CA ILE A 284 -8.18 -0.92 11.70
C ILE A 284 -7.78 -2.38 11.80
N ILE A 285 -7.71 -3.10 10.67
CA ILE A 285 -7.26 -4.48 10.60
C ILE A 285 -5.80 -4.59 11.05
N ASN A 286 -4.94 -3.68 10.60
CA ASN A 286 -3.54 -3.66 10.95
C ASN A 286 -3.29 -3.48 12.45
N ASN A 287 -3.99 -2.53 13.06
CA ASN A 287 -3.75 -2.16 14.46
C ASN A 287 -4.50 -3.07 15.44
N TYR A 288 -5.62 -3.63 15.02
CA TYR A 288 -6.50 -4.50 15.81
C TYR A 288 -6.77 -3.98 17.23
N ASP A 289 -7.02 -2.67 17.36
CA ASP A 289 -7.44 -2.06 18.62
C ASP A 289 -8.96 -2.27 18.82
N THR A 290 -9.31 -3.31 19.56
CA THR A 290 -10.71 -3.67 19.82
C THR A 290 -11.40 -2.71 20.79
N ASN A 291 -10.66 -1.81 21.47
CA ASN A 291 -11.22 -0.81 22.39
C ASN A 291 -11.65 0.47 21.67
N ILE A 292 -11.31 0.60 20.39
CA ILE A 292 -11.68 1.80 19.62
C ILE A 292 -13.20 1.90 19.47
N LYS A 293 -13.75 3.09 19.78
CA LYS A 293 -15.19 3.34 19.59
C LYS A 293 -15.52 3.48 18.11
N ILE A 294 -16.26 2.54 17.58
CA ILE A 294 -16.75 2.57 16.19
C ILE A 294 -18.01 3.45 16.14
N PRO A 295 -18.01 4.56 15.38
CA PRO A 295 -19.18 5.42 15.28
C PRO A 295 -20.30 4.77 14.48
N ASP A 296 -21.55 5.06 14.87
CA ASP A 296 -22.73 4.63 14.12
C ASP A 296 -22.93 5.50 12.87
N THR A 297 -22.04 5.34 11.92
CA THR A 297 -22.06 6.00 10.61
C THR A 297 -22.04 4.94 9.53
N TYR A 298 -22.40 5.33 8.33
CA TYR A 298 -22.43 4.45 7.16
C TYR A 298 -21.14 3.61 7.00
N ARG A 299 -19.96 4.18 7.26
CA ARG A 299 -18.67 3.49 7.11
C ARG A 299 -18.14 2.87 8.41
N GLY A 300 -18.60 3.32 9.56
CA GLY A 300 -17.95 2.97 10.82
C GLY A 300 -16.51 3.47 10.93
N GLN A 301 -16.16 4.52 10.20
CA GLN A 301 -14.82 5.10 10.26
C GLN A 301 -14.69 5.98 11.50
N PRO A 302 -13.70 5.75 12.38
CA PRO A 302 -13.40 6.63 13.52
C PRO A 302 -13.15 8.07 13.07
N LYS A 303 -13.52 9.06 13.90
CA LYS A 303 -13.43 10.49 13.54
C LYS A 303 -12.08 11.14 13.84
N ASN A 304 -11.24 10.50 14.63
CA ASN A 304 -9.95 11.00 15.13
C ASN A 304 -8.77 10.73 14.20
N TRP A 305 -8.98 10.75 12.90
CA TRP A 305 -7.93 10.54 11.91
C TRP A 305 -7.29 11.85 11.45
N GLU A 306 -5.98 11.83 11.31
CA GLU A 306 -5.21 12.98 10.83
C GLU A 306 -5.44 13.22 9.35
N LYS A 307 -5.61 14.49 8.97
CA LYS A 307 -5.68 14.91 7.59
C LYS A 307 -4.30 15.36 7.11
N SER A 308 -3.77 14.70 6.12
CA SER A 308 -2.53 15.14 5.48
C SER A 308 -2.68 16.57 4.93
N ASN A 309 -1.71 17.43 5.20
CA ASN A 309 -1.65 18.78 4.64
C ASN A 309 -1.58 18.78 3.10
N TYR A 310 -1.04 17.71 2.51
CA TYR A 310 -1.02 17.50 1.05
C TYR A 310 -2.41 17.34 0.43
N CYS A 311 -3.44 17.01 1.23
CA CYS A 311 -4.84 16.94 0.80
C CYS A 311 -5.60 18.28 0.99
N SER A 312 -4.95 19.32 1.48
CA SER A 312 -5.55 20.63 1.73
C SER A 312 -5.28 21.59 0.57
N LEU A 313 -6.36 22.12 -0.04
CA LEU A 313 -6.23 23.14 -1.12
C LEU A 313 -5.42 24.37 -0.70
N LYS A 314 -5.44 24.72 0.62
CA LYS A 314 -4.73 25.89 1.14
C LYS A 314 -3.28 25.61 1.52
N LYS A 315 -2.96 24.37 1.90
CA LYS A 315 -1.66 24.00 2.51
C LYS A 315 -0.77 23.17 1.60
N ALA A 316 -1.34 22.44 0.63
CA ALA A 316 -0.59 21.46 -0.16
C ALA A 316 0.66 22.07 -0.84
N LYS A 317 0.54 23.25 -1.45
CA LYS A 317 1.66 23.94 -2.10
C LYS A 317 2.78 24.28 -1.11
N SER A 318 2.46 24.91 0.02
CA SER A 318 3.45 25.31 1.03
C SER A 318 4.10 24.11 1.70
N GLU A 319 3.32 23.06 1.96
CA GLU A 319 3.82 21.82 2.52
C GLU A 319 4.79 21.11 1.55
N PHE A 320 4.43 21.05 0.26
CA PHE A 320 5.29 20.49 -0.77
C PHE A 320 6.58 21.31 -0.96
N LYS A 321 6.48 22.64 -0.97
CA LYS A 321 7.68 23.52 -1.03
C LYS A 321 8.59 23.27 0.18
N THR A 322 8.03 23.14 1.38
CA THR A 322 8.78 22.83 2.60
C THR A 322 9.46 21.45 2.50
N LEU A 323 8.76 20.44 1.98
CA LEU A 323 9.29 19.10 1.76
C LEU A 323 10.53 19.15 0.85
N ILE A 324 10.39 19.75 -0.33
CA ILE A 324 11.48 19.83 -1.32
C ILE A 324 12.69 20.58 -0.75
N ASN A 325 12.46 21.72 -0.08
CA ASN A 325 13.54 22.52 0.49
C ASN A 325 14.31 21.79 1.61
N LYS A 326 13.60 21.03 2.46
CA LYS A 326 14.21 20.26 3.55
C LYS A 326 14.89 18.97 3.10
N THR A 327 14.58 18.49 1.90
CA THR A 327 15.15 17.25 1.38
C THR A 327 16.66 17.38 1.18
N LYS A 328 17.42 16.46 1.76
CA LYS A 328 18.86 16.30 1.56
C LYS A 328 19.07 15.11 0.63
N ALA A 329 19.26 15.37 -0.65
CA ALA A 329 19.46 14.34 -1.66
C ALA A 329 20.24 14.90 -2.85
N LYS A 330 21.05 14.05 -3.51
CA LYS A 330 21.73 14.40 -4.77
C LYS A 330 20.74 14.50 -5.93
N PHE A 331 19.73 13.63 -5.92
CA PHE A 331 18.64 13.63 -6.88
C PHE A 331 17.28 13.52 -6.18
N ILE A 332 16.27 14.24 -6.69
CA ILE A 332 14.89 14.11 -6.23
C ILE A 332 14.02 13.69 -7.43
N LEU A 333 13.30 12.59 -7.29
CA LEU A 333 12.31 12.10 -8.26
C LEU A 333 10.92 12.33 -7.71
N VAL A 334 10.10 13.10 -8.40
CA VAL A 334 8.72 13.40 -8.02
C VAL A 334 7.75 12.82 -9.03
N SER A 335 6.71 12.15 -8.56
CA SER A 335 5.56 11.72 -9.38
C SER A 335 4.34 12.53 -9.01
N TYR A 336 3.63 13.06 -10.03
CA TYR A 336 2.41 13.84 -9.86
C TYR A 336 1.58 13.86 -11.14
N ASN A 337 0.32 14.35 -11.09
CA ASN A 337 -0.52 14.43 -12.27
C ASN A 337 -1.18 15.82 -12.46
N ASN A 338 -1.69 16.08 -13.66
CA ASN A 338 -2.31 17.35 -14.03
C ASN A 338 -3.69 17.62 -13.38
N LYS A 339 -4.22 16.69 -12.59
CA LYS A 339 -5.48 16.83 -11.84
C LYS A 339 -5.24 16.98 -10.33
N GLY A 340 -3.98 17.06 -9.94
CA GLY A 340 -3.60 17.25 -8.54
C GLY A 340 -3.96 18.65 -8.03
N ILE A 341 -3.87 18.82 -6.69
CA ILE A 341 -4.20 20.07 -6.00
C ILE A 341 -3.23 21.20 -6.40
N ILE A 342 -1.94 20.86 -6.56
CA ILE A 342 -0.91 21.84 -6.94
C ILE A 342 -0.86 21.88 -8.47
N PRO A 343 -1.05 23.04 -9.10
CA PRO A 343 -0.90 23.20 -10.55
C PRO A 343 0.51 22.82 -11.01
N ILE A 344 0.61 22.18 -12.18
CA ILE A 344 1.88 21.71 -12.75
C ILE A 344 2.93 22.84 -12.82
N LYS A 345 2.53 24.05 -13.26
CA LYS A 345 3.42 25.22 -13.32
C LYS A 345 4.02 25.56 -11.95
N GLU A 346 3.23 25.48 -10.89
CA GLU A 346 3.71 25.76 -9.52
C GLU A 346 4.63 24.65 -8.99
N LEU A 347 4.40 23.40 -9.40
CA LEU A 347 5.35 22.30 -9.13
C LEU A 347 6.68 22.53 -9.85
N ASP A 348 6.64 22.88 -11.15
CA ASP A 348 7.83 23.19 -11.93
C ASP A 348 8.65 24.32 -11.25
N GLU A 349 7.99 25.41 -10.80
CA GLU A 349 8.64 26.53 -10.10
C GLU A 349 9.32 26.08 -8.80
N ILE A 350 8.62 25.30 -7.96
CA ILE A 350 9.19 24.80 -6.69
C ILE A 350 10.40 23.89 -6.94
N LEU A 351 10.32 23.03 -7.94
CA LEU A 351 11.39 22.06 -8.22
C LEU A 351 12.61 22.73 -8.86
N LEU A 352 12.40 23.78 -9.71
CA LEU A 352 13.48 24.58 -10.30
C LEU A 352 14.27 25.36 -9.23
N GLU A 353 13.65 25.78 -8.14
CA GLU A 353 14.38 26.43 -7.02
C GLU A 353 15.37 25.45 -6.34
N LYS A 354 15.21 24.13 -6.51
CA LYS A 354 16.02 23.11 -5.83
C LYS A 354 17.24 22.64 -6.63
N GLY A 355 17.15 22.68 -7.97
CA GLY A 355 18.23 22.22 -8.84
C GLY A 355 17.84 22.16 -10.31
N ASN A 356 18.65 21.49 -11.11
CA ASN A 356 18.41 21.30 -12.53
C ASN A 356 17.24 20.34 -12.77
N LEU A 357 16.19 20.81 -13.42
CA LEU A 357 14.92 20.08 -13.58
C LEU A 357 14.81 19.40 -14.94
N TYR A 358 14.53 18.09 -14.91
CA TYR A 358 14.23 17.26 -16.08
C TYR A 358 12.80 16.72 -15.96
N LYS A 359 11.89 17.22 -16.79
CA LYS A 359 10.50 16.79 -16.82
C LYS A 359 10.32 15.68 -17.85
N ILE A 360 9.84 14.54 -17.40
CA ILE A 360 9.66 13.34 -18.21
C ILE A 360 8.16 13.10 -18.36
N PRO A 361 7.57 13.40 -19.54
CA PRO A 361 6.16 13.13 -19.79
C PRO A 361 5.93 11.64 -19.98
N PHE A 362 4.79 11.15 -19.49
CA PHE A 362 4.31 9.83 -19.85
C PHE A 362 3.30 9.92 -20.98
N GLU A 363 3.52 9.13 -22.02
CA GLU A 363 2.48 8.87 -22.99
C GLU A 363 1.37 8.03 -22.32
N ASN A 364 0.16 8.55 -22.39
CA ASN A 364 -1.00 8.03 -21.71
C ASN A 364 -1.48 6.69 -22.27
N GLY A 365 -1.24 5.62 -21.56
CA GLY A 365 -2.19 4.52 -21.55
C GLY A 365 -3.44 4.97 -20.79
N ALA A 366 -4.62 4.93 -21.42
CA ALA A 366 -5.88 5.32 -20.82
C ALA A 366 -6.02 4.73 -19.40
N PHE A 367 -6.12 5.60 -18.39
CA PHE A 367 -6.57 5.16 -17.07
C PHE A 367 -7.93 4.50 -17.24
N ASN A 368 -8.05 3.26 -16.77
CA ASN A 368 -9.37 2.69 -16.56
C ASN A 368 -10.14 3.67 -15.68
N LYS A 369 -11.10 4.35 -16.32
CA LYS A 369 -12.04 5.20 -15.60
C LYS A 369 -12.60 4.36 -14.47
N TYR A 370 -12.40 4.80 -13.24
CA TYR A 370 -13.28 4.39 -12.16
C TYR A 370 -14.70 4.58 -12.68
N LEU A 371 -15.37 3.50 -13.06
CA LEU A 371 -16.82 3.46 -13.19
C LEU A 371 -17.35 3.53 -11.77
N GLY A 372 -17.22 4.74 -11.17
CA GLY A 372 -17.80 5.03 -9.89
C GLY A 372 -19.30 4.74 -9.96
N ILE A 373 -19.84 4.23 -8.89
CA ILE A 373 -21.26 3.85 -8.63
C ILE A 373 -22.26 4.99 -8.89
N ALA A 374 -21.84 6.15 -9.35
CA ALA A 374 -22.72 7.25 -9.74
C ALA A 374 -23.24 7.02 -11.16
N ALA A 375 -24.48 6.55 -11.27
CA ALA A 375 -25.25 6.41 -12.50
C ALA A 375 -25.49 7.76 -13.26
N LYS A 376 -24.99 8.88 -12.80
CA LYS A 376 -25.04 10.16 -13.52
C LYS A 376 -23.87 10.23 -14.49
N LYS A 377 -24.19 10.16 -15.80
CA LYS A 377 -23.29 10.59 -16.89
C LYS A 377 -22.81 12.01 -16.60
N ARG A 378 -21.62 12.15 -15.96
CA ARG A 378 -20.96 13.44 -15.92
C ARG A 378 -20.58 13.80 -17.36
N LYS A 379 -20.98 14.99 -17.84
CA LYS A 379 -20.51 15.54 -19.11
C LYS A 379 -18.99 15.38 -19.16
N LYS A 380 -18.47 14.70 -20.18
CA LYS A 380 -17.04 14.55 -20.42
C LYS A 380 -16.43 15.94 -20.55
N LYS A 381 -15.71 16.43 -19.54
CA LYS A 381 -14.66 17.40 -19.78
C LYS A 381 -13.51 16.63 -20.41
N ASN A 382 -13.16 16.98 -21.63
CA ASN A 382 -12.16 16.29 -22.47
C ASN A 382 -10.70 16.54 -22.04
N GLU A 383 -10.42 16.79 -20.78
CA GLU A 383 -9.04 16.91 -20.33
C GLU A 383 -8.49 15.52 -20.00
N LYS A 384 -7.52 15.09 -20.78
CA LYS A 384 -6.77 13.85 -20.57
C LYS A 384 -6.06 13.90 -19.23
N LEU A 385 -6.16 12.84 -18.42
CA LEU A 385 -5.33 12.68 -17.23
C LEU A 385 -3.91 12.36 -17.69
N GLU A 386 -2.96 13.21 -17.30
CA GLU A 386 -1.54 13.06 -17.62
C GLU A 386 -0.75 12.93 -16.32
N GLU A 387 0.09 11.91 -16.26
CA GLU A 387 1.04 11.72 -15.18
C GLU A 387 2.42 12.19 -15.64
N PHE A 388 3.20 12.71 -14.71
CA PHE A 388 4.55 13.21 -14.97
C PHE A 388 5.50 12.67 -13.92
N LEU A 389 6.76 12.51 -14.34
CA LEU A 389 7.91 12.38 -13.45
C LEU A 389 8.81 13.61 -13.63
N TRP A 390 9.28 14.14 -12.53
CA TRP A 390 10.30 15.17 -12.50
C TRP A 390 11.54 14.61 -11.82
N LEU A 391 12.67 14.67 -12.51
CA LEU A 391 13.98 14.40 -11.91
C LEU A 391 14.67 15.75 -11.71
N VAL A 392 15.06 16.04 -10.47
CA VAL A 392 15.82 17.21 -10.09
C VAL A 392 17.23 16.78 -9.74
N ASP A 393 18.23 17.31 -10.43
CA ASP A 393 19.63 17.18 -10.06
C ASP A 393 19.99 18.32 -9.09
N CYS A 394 20.19 17.97 -7.82
CA CYS A 394 20.46 18.91 -6.73
C CYS A 394 21.95 19.10 -6.45
N ARG A 395 22.81 18.48 -7.24
CA ARG A 395 24.28 18.64 -7.09
C ARG A 395 24.70 20.05 -7.50
N PRO A 396 25.76 20.58 -6.86
CA PRO A 396 26.29 21.91 -7.16
C PRO A 396 26.79 22.07 -8.60
#